data_e99bda94256831c5ea9a8255fe68e18d
#
_entry.id   e99bda94256831c5ea9a8255fe68e18d
#
_cell.length_a   1.000
_cell.length_b   1.000
_cell.length_c   1.000
_cell.angle_alpha   90.00
_cell.angle_beta   90.00
_cell.angle_gamma   90.00
#
_symmetry.space_group_name_H-M   'P 1'
#
loop_
_entity.id
_entity.type
_entity.pdbx_description
1 polymer ?
#
loop_
_entity_poly.entity_id
_entity_poly.type
_entity_poly.pdbx_seq_one_letter_code
_entity_poly.pdbx_strand_id
1 'polypeptide(L)'
;MCYIRSGRKPSHNSVKQVIASGPPPSLTARRYQPWHLIPDPAERKLAVIRLHSEGWSITSIAEYMQTSRPTIYATLQRWTEEGTRGLPEKSRARKRPRKVTLKVANEIRKLQENPLLGEFRVHTALLRMGIEVSPATCGRIMAANRQLYGLEKSKRQPRDKLEMPFKASHRHEYWSCDIRYIEEHLLPDPKPVYVITVFENFSRAVLASAISATQTQWDYLAVLASAIRRFGAPEALVTDGGGQFSSTVAMQLYDMLGIRKERIDAGAPWENYAETLFSIQKRLADHAFSNARTWPEIQQAHQTWWHNYNVEHHYAHRERQDGRHSPSLVLRGMLGRTIPEEVLSRALYATQFTRHLDKYGYVRFKHWRFYGENGLAGEEVSVWVYEGTLKIEYQATALSLYSVRLSPDQQITEVKNPRRIETHFRSPQLDLWRLSDTEWLLALRRPEPGPRKQASKIVPLARQLPLPIFGATG
;
A
#
# COMPACT_ATOMS: atom_id res chain seq x y z
N MET A 1 7.83 -18.84 -46.02
CA MET A 1 6.85 -19.04 -47.13
C MET A 1 6.64 -20.53 -47.32
N CYS A 2 5.56 -21.10 -46.84
CA CYS A 2 5.04 -22.41 -47.27
C CYS A 2 3.53 -22.34 -47.09
N TYR A 3 2.85 -22.15 -48.22
CA TYR A 3 1.40 -22.26 -48.33
C TYR A 3 0.99 -23.72 -48.21
N ILE A 4 0.24 -24.07 -47.17
CA ILE A 4 -0.50 -25.33 -47.16
C ILE A 4 -1.86 -25.07 -47.77
N ARG A 5 -2.06 -25.65 -48.94
CA ARG A 5 -3.32 -25.63 -49.69
C ARG A 5 -4.42 -26.30 -48.88
N SER A 6 -5.54 -25.60 -48.79
CA SER A 6 -6.82 -26.08 -48.28
C SER A 6 -7.26 -27.36 -49.00
N GLY A 7 -7.49 -28.41 -48.24
CA GLY A 7 -8.08 -29.65 -48.76
C GLY A 7 -9.47 -29.36 -49.39
N ARG A 8 -9.67 -29.77 -50.62
CA ARG A 8 -10.96 -29.72 -51.31
C ARG A 8 -11.99 -30.52 -50.51
N LYS A 9 -13.12 -29.91 -50.21
CA LYS A 9 -14.31 -30.61 -49.73
C LYS A 9 -14.68 -31.66 -50.79
N PRO A 10 -14.99 -32.93 -50.43
CA PRO A 10 -15.44 -33.90 -51.40
C PRO A 10 -16.70 -33.40 -52.08
N SER A 11 -16.69 -33.48 -53.41
CA SER A 11 -17.78 -32.99 -54.25
C SER A 11 -19.07 -33.74 -53.96
N HIS A 12 -20.20 -33.02 -54.03
CA HIS A 12 -21.57 -33.55 -53.82
C HIS A 12 -21.93 -34.78 -54.71
N ASN A 13 -21.07 -35.15 -55.64
CA ASN A 13 -21.31 -36.23 -56.59
C ASN A 13 -21.06 -37.64 -56.06
N SER A 14 -20.29 -37.81 -54.98
CA SER A 14 -20.02 -39.15 -54.46
C SER A 14 -21.23 -39.81 -53.73
N VAL A 15 -22.21 -39.01 -53.32
CA VAL A 15 -23.44 -39.51 -52.69
C VAL A 15 -24.54 -39.81 -53.71
N LYS A 16 -24.42 -39.34 -54.93
CA LYS A 16 -25.42 -39.52 -56.01
C LYS A 16 -25.36 -40.89 -56.72
N GLN A 17 -24.31 -41.67 -56.58
CA GLN A 17 -24.09 -42.94 -57.30
C GLN A 17 -24.80 -44.17 -56.69
N VAL A 18 -25.56 -44.03 -55.66
CA VAL A 18 -26.29 -45.17 -55.04
C VAL A 18 -27.81 -44.90 -55.02
N ILE A 19 -28.36 -44.41 -56.10
CA ILE A 19 -29.82 -44.30 -56.25
C ILE A 19 -30.32 -45.40 -57.19
N ALA A 20 -30.64 -46.51 -56.63
CA ALA A 20 -31.52 -47.45 -57.29
C ALA A 20 -32.94 -46.89 -57.25
N SER A 21 -33.52 -46.65 -58.45
CA SER A 21 -34.89 -46.15 -58.61
C SER A 21 -35.88 -47.29 -58.40
N GLY A 22 -36.36 -47.43 -57.15
CA GLY A 22 -37.50 -48.26 -56.82
C GLY A 22 -38.67 -47.40 -56.32
N PRO A 23 -39.95 -47.79 -56.55
CA PRO A 23 -41.08 -47.08 -55.96
C PRO A 23 -41.05 -47.16 -54.45
N PRO A 24 -41.50 -46.12 -53.71
CA PRO A 24 -41.52 -46.16 -52.25
C PRO A 24 -42.48 -47.27 -51.78
N PRO A 25 -42.08 -48.05 -50.78
CA PRO A 25 -42.96 -49.08 -50.17
C PRO A 25 -44.21 -48.42 -49.65
N SER A 26 -45.35 -49.11 -49.76
CA SER A 26 -46.67 -48.60 -49.35
C SER A 26 -46.68 -48.17 -47.89
N LEU A 27 -47.22 -47.00 -47.58
CA LEU A 27 -47.29 -46.35 -46.27
C LEU A 27 -48.13 -47.08 -45.23
N THR A 28 -48.63 -48.25 -45.47
CA THR A 28 -49.57 -48.98 -44.62
C THR A 28 -49.01 -49.63 -43.39
N ALA A 29 -47.66 -49.72 -43.26
CA ALA A 29 -47.03 -50.18 -41.99
C ALA A 29 -45.80 -49.34 -41.71
N ARG A 30 -46.00 -48.32 -40.85
CA ARG A 30 -44.90 -47.44 -40.46
C ARG A 30 -43.92 -48.20 -39.60
N ARG A 31 -42.71 -48.51 -40.11
CA ARG A 31 -41.67 -49.25 -39.42
C ARG A 31 -40.90 -48.41 -38.43
N TYR A 32 -40.75 -47.11 -38.70
CA TYR A 32 -40.11 -46.16 -37.82
C TYR A 32 -41.03 -44.98 -37.52
N GLN A 33 -40.97 -44.50 -36.26
CA GLN A 33 -41.70 -43.28 -35.86
C GLN A 33 -41.11 -42.04 -36.51
N PRO A 34 -41.88 -40.94 -36.58
CA PRO A 34 -41.33 -39.62 -36.98
C PRO A 34 -40.06 -39.26 -36.20
N TRP A 35 -39.12 -38.56 -36.85
CA TRP A 35 -37.83 -38.20 -36.29
C TRP A 35 -37.89 -37.59 -34.88
N HIS A 36 -38.85 -36.69 -34.64
CA HIS A 36 -39.00 -36.03 -33.35
C HIS A 36 -39.58 -36.90 -32.25
N LEU A 37 -40.20 -38.02 -32.57
CA LEU A 37 -40.79 -38.98 -31.62
C LEU A 37 -39.84 -40.12 -31.20
N ILE A 38 -38.73 -40.29 -31.92
CA ILE A 38 -37.68 -41.25 -31.55
C ILE A 38 -36.79 -40.62 -30.48
N PRO A 39 -36.78 -41.07 -29.22
CA PRO A 39 -36.03 -40.45 -28.14
C PRO A 39 -34.51 -40.53 -28.34
N ASP A 40 -34.03 -41.69 -28.77
CA ASP A 40 -32.59 -41.93 -28.94
C ASP A 40 -32.07 -41.32 -30.25
N PRO A 41 -31.11 -40.39 -30.19
CA PRO A 41 -30.47 -39.79 -31.36
C PRO A 41 -29.74 -40.80 -32.24
N ALA A 42 -29.23 -41.89 -31.68
CA ALA A 42 -28.53 -42.93 -32.46
C ALA A 42 -29.54 -43.76 -33.29
N GLU A 43 -30.67 -44.13 -32.67
CA GLU A 43 -31.74 -44.87 -33.35
C GLU A 43 -32.37 -44.09 -34.48
N ARG A 44 -32.68 -42.79 -34.34
CA ARG A 44 -33.24 -41.99 -35.45
C ARG A 44 -32.30 -41.86 -36.61
N LYS A 45 -30.98 -41.70 -36.38
CA LYS A 45 -29.97 -41.67 -37.46
C LYS A 45 -29.84 -43.05 -38.11
N LEU A 46 -29.84 -44.10 -37.32
CA LEU A 46 -29.78 -45.48 -37.81
C LEU A 46 -31.01 -45.82 -38.69
N ALA A 47 -32.19 -45.32 -38.31
CA ALA A 47 -33.41 -45.49 -39.13
C ALA A 47 -33.24 -44.83 -40.52
N VAL A 48 -32.71 -43.64 -40.57
CA VAL A 48 -32.39 -42.94 -41.85
C VAL A 48 -31.39 -43.72 -42.70
N ILE A 49 -30.34 -44.25 -42.08
CA ILE A 49 -29.32 -45.04 -42.78
C ILE A 49 -29.90 -46.33 -43.33
N ARG A 50 -30.74 -47.04 -42.60
CA ARG A 50 -31.39 -48.26 -43.03
C ARG A 50 -32.36 -48.01 -44.18
N LEU A 51 -33.21 -46.97 -44.08
CA LEU A 51 -34.11 -46.60 -45.20
C LEU A 51 -33.33 -46.23 -46.46
N HIS A 52 -32.18 -45.52 -46.32
CA HIS A 52 -31.33 -45.19 -47.47
C HIS A 52 -30.67 -46.44 -48.05
N SER A 53 -30.22 -47.39 -47.23
CA SER A 53 -29.63 -48.63 -47.69
C SER A 53 -30.66 -49.56 -48.38
N GLU A 54 -31.95 -49.41 -48.05
CA GLU A 54 -33.08 -50.07 -48.69
C GLU A 54 -33.50 -49.41 -50.01
N GLY A 55 -32.76 -48.34 -50.48
CA GLY A 55 -32.99 -47.70 -51.77
C GLY A 55 -33.97 -46.52 -51.73
N TRP A 56 -34.38 -46.05 -50.56
CA TRP A 56 -35.28 -44.90 -50.45
C TRP A 56 -34.60 -43.61 -50.90
N SER A 57 -35.33 -42.78 -51.64
CA SER A 57 -34.83 -41.45 -51.99
C SER A 57 -34.78 -40.53 -50.76
N ILE A 58 -33.88 -39.57 -50.78
CA ILE A 58 -33.73 -38.59 -49.69
C ILE A 58 -35.03 -37.84 -49.45
N THR A 59 -35.78 -37.54 -50.51
CA THR A 59 -37.08 -36.89 -50.42
C THR A 59 -38.11 -37.77 -49.69
N SER A 60 -38.20 -39.02 -50.07
CA SER A 60 -39.11 -39.98 -49.45
C SER A 60 -38.75 -40.25 -47.99
N ILE A 61 -37.47 -40.33 -47.66
CA ILE A 61 -37.01 -40.49 -46.24
C ILE A 61 -37.36 -39.24 -45.42
N ALA A 62 -37.18 -38.04 -45.98
CA ALA A 62 -37.50 -36.79 -45.29
C ALA A 62 -39.00 -36.68 -44.99
N GLU A 63 -39.86 -37.03 -45.93
CA GLU A 63 -41.32 -37.08 -45.77
C GLU A 63 -41.70 -38.16 -44.73
N TYR A 64 -41.19 -39.38 -44.88
CA TYR A 64 -41.49 -40.50 -43.98
C TYR A 64 -41.06 -40.21 -42.56
N MET A 65 -39.86 -39.68 -42.36
CA MET A 65 -39.33 -39.35 -41.06
C MET A 65 -39.84 -38.03 -40.53
N GLN A 66 -40.59 -37.26 -41.30
CA GLN A 66 -41.07 -35.91 -40.96
C GLN A 66 -39.92 -35.00 -40.51
N THR A 67 -38.86 -34.94 -41.30
CA THR A 67 -37.67 -34.13 -41.02
C THR A 67 -37.19 -33.42 -42.29
N SER A 68 -36.27 -32.49 -42.15
CA SER A 68 -35.76 -31.75 -43.30
C SER A 68 -34.72 -32.53 -44.14
N ARG A 69 -34.71 -32.38 -45.47
CA ARG A 69 -33.68 -32.98 -46.33
C ARG A 69 -32.25 -32.67 -45.89
N PRO A 70 -31.89 -31.44 -45.43
CA PRO A 70 -30.56 -31.15 -44.92
C PRO A 70 -30.20 -32.05 -43.75
N THR A 71 -31.15 -32.40 -42.84
CA THR A 71 -30.94 -33.32 -41.73
C THR A 71 -30.57 -34.72 -42.21
N ILE A 72 -31.24 -35.19 -43.28
CA ILE A 72 -30.95 -36.49 -43.87
C ILE A 72 -29.55 -36.48 -44.52
N TYR A 73 -29.22 -35.46 -45.33
CA TYR A 73 -27.90 -35.34 -45.89
C TYR A 73 -26.80 -35.30 -44.83
N ALA A 74 -26.97 -34.47 -43.79
CA ALA A 74 -26.02 -34.38 -42.71
C ALA A 74 -25.83 -35.71 -41.95
N THR A 75 -26.92 -36.52 -41.81
CA THR A 75 -26.88 -37.84 -41.18
C THR A 75 -26.09 -38.83 -42.04
N LEU A 76 -26.34 -38.88 -43.34
CA LEU A 76 -25.66 -39.76 -44.27
C LEU A 76 -24.19 -39.40 -44.47
N GLN A 77 -23.88 -38.08 -44.60
CA GLN A 77 -22.51 -37.61 -44.67
C GLN A 77 -21.72 -38.00 -43.43
N ARG A 78 -22.31 -37.82 -42.26
CA ARG A 78 -21.67 -38.16 -41.00
C ARG A 78 -21.48 -39.66 -40.85
N TRP A 79 -22.39 -40.46 -41.33
CA TRP A 79 -22.24 -41.90 -41.39
C TRP A 79 -21.10 -42.33 -42.30
N THR A 80 -20.97 -41.70 -43.47
CA THR A 80 -19.89 -41.97 -44.43
C THR A 80 -18.51 -41.59 -43.86
N GLU A 81 -18.42 -40.48 -43.11
CA GLU A 81 -17.17 -39.96 -42.54
C GLU A 81 -16.77 -40.68 -41.21
N GLU A 82 -17.73 -40.93 -40.33
CA GLU A 82 -17.46 -41.38 -38.93
C GLU A 82 -17.96 -42.80 -38.63
N GLY A 83 -18.73 -43.41 -39.52
CA GLY A 83 -19.34 -44.75 -39.33
C GLY A 83 -20.25 -44.79 -38.11
N THR A 84 -20.21 -45.88 -37.33
CA THR A 84 -21.01 -46.05 -36.13
C THR A 84 -20.69 -45.01 -35.04
N ARG A 85 -19.49 -44.42 -35.04
CA ARG A 85 -19.11 -43.35 -34.15
C ARG A 85 -19.86 -42.04 -34.40
N GLY A 86 -20.43 -41.86 -35.61
CA GLY A 86 -21.24 -40.74 -35.98
C GLY A 86 -22.69 -40.78 -35.50
N LEU A 87 -23.17 -41.92 -35.02
CA LEU A 87 -24.55 -42.09 -34.58
C LEU A 87 -24.91 -41.31 -33.29
N PRO A 88 -24.10 -41.36 -32.21
CA PRO A 88 -24.39 -40.58 -31.03
C PRO A 88 -24.35 -39.08 -31.28
N GLU A 89 -25.03 -38.30 -30.44
CA GLU A 89 -24.85 -36.84 -30.50
C GLU A 89 -23.45 -36.43 -30.02
N LYS A 90 -22.88 -35.43 -30.67
CA LYS A 90 -21.60 -34.85 -30.21
C LYS A 90 -21.82 -34.21 -28.86
N SER A 91 -20.89 -34.46 -27.95
CA SER A 91 -20.93 -33.84 -26.63
C SER A 91 -21.02 -32.29 -26.75
N ARG A 92 -22.01 -31.72 -26.12
CA ARG A 92 -22.17 -30.26 -25.97
C ARG A 92 -21.30 -29.71 -24.85
N ALA A 93 -20.50 -30.58 -24.19
CA ALA A 93 -19.60 -30.16 -23.13
C ALA A 93 -18.58 -29.13 -23.64
N ARG A 94 -18.25 -28.21 -22.78
CA ARG A 94 -17.29 -27.12 -23.09
C ARG A 94 -15.93 -27.73 -23.45
N LYS A 95 -15.42 -27.48 -24.64
CA LYS A 95 -14.11 -28.00 -25.11
C LYS A 95 -12.91 -27.34 -24.43
N ARG A 96 -13.06 -26.11 -23.92
CA ARG A 96 -11.99 -25.40 -23.22
C ARG A 96 -11.96 -25.80 -21.76
N PRO A 97 -10.76 -26.04 -21.18
CA PRO A 97 -10.64 -26.35 -19.75
C PRO A 97 -11.24 -25.19 -18.92
N ARG A 98 -11.80 -25.52 -17.76
CA ARG A 98 -12.30 -24.53 -16.81
C ARG A 98 -11.10 -23.71 -16.30
N LYS A 99 -11.18 -22.38 -16.33
CA LYS A 99 -10.17 -21.49 -15.70
C LYS A 99 -10.05 -21.74 -14.19
N VAL A 100 -11.11 -22.22 -13.58
CA VAL A 100 -11.18 -22.52 -12.14
C VAL A 100 -10.99 -24.02 -11.95
N THR A 101 -9.85 -24.37 -11.38
CA THR A 101 -9.53 -25.74 -10.93
C THR A 101 -9.86 -25.89 -9.44
N LEU A 102 -9.89 -27.11 -8.93
CA LEU A 102 -10.01 -27.37 -7.48
C LEU A 102 -8.89 -26.69 -6.69
N LYS A 103 -7.68 -26.62 -7.23
CA LYS A 103 -6.56 -25.90 -6.62
C LYS A 103 -6.89 -24.43 -6.41
N VAL A 104 -7.43 -23.75 -7.42
CA VAL A 104 -7.84 -22.33 -7.32
C VAL A 104 -8.96 -22.15 -6.31
N ALA A 105 -9.97 -23.07 -6.28
CA ALA A 105 -11.05 -23.00 -5.31
C ALA A 105 -10.53 -23.17 -3.86
N ASN A 106 -9.53 -24.03 -3.65
CA ASN A 106 -8.89 -24.21 -2.34
C ASN A 106 -8.08 -22.98 -1.92
N GLU A 107 -7.35 -22.34 -2.83
CA GLU A 107 -6.65 -21.09 -2.50
C GLU A 107 -7.64 -19.98 -2.11
N ILE A 108 -8.79 -19.88 -2.82
CA ILE A 108 -9.86 -18.94 -2.44
C ILE A 108 -10.39 -19.30 -1.04
N ARG A 109 -10.56 -20.60 -0.72
CA ARG A 109 -11.02 -21.03 0.60
C ARG A 109 -10.03 -20.62 1.70
N LYS A 110 -8.73 -20.83 1.50
CA LYS A 110 -7.69 -20.39 2.45
C LYS A 110 -7.74 -18.87 2.69
N LEU A 111 -7.89 -18.08 1.63
CA LEU A 111 -8.04 -16.63 1.77
C LEU A 111 -9.32 -16.24 2.53
N GLN A 112 -10.36 -17.08 2.49
CA GLN A 112 -11.61 -16.89 3.23
C GLN A 112 -11.52 -17.24 4.73
N GLU A 113 -10.39 -17.76 5.22
CA GLU A 113 -10.10 -17.88 6.65
C GLU A 113 -10.14 -16.49 7.32
N ASN A 114 -9.80 -15.45 6.58
CA ASN A 114 -10.11 -14.08 6.97
C ASN A 114 -11.52 -13.69 6.45
N PRO A 115 -12.56 -13.65 7.32
CA PRO A 115 -13.94 -13.40 6.93
C PRO A 115 -14.18 -11.99 6.38
N LEU A 116 -13.25 -11.06 6.61
CA LEU A 116 -13.35 -9.67 6.19
C LEU A 116 -12.88 -9.43 4.75
N LEU A 117 -12.27 -10.43 4.09
CA LEU A 117 -11.85 -10.31 2.70
C LEU A 117 -13.06 -10.34 1.75
N GLY A 118 -13.19 -9.29 0.95
CA GLY A 118 -14.16 -9.23 -0.15
C GLY A 118 -13.61 -9.80 -1.45
N GLU A 119 -14.49 -10.04 -2.42
CA GLU A 119 -14.18 -10.64 -3.73
C GLU A 119 -13.05 -9.91 -4.49
N PHE A 120 -13.00 -8.57 -4.41
CA PHE A 120 -11.95 -7.79 -5.04
C PHE A 120 -10.57 -8.06 -4.39
N ARG A 121 -10.50 -8.16 -3.07
CA ARG A 121 -9.25 -8.44 -2.36
C ARG A 121 -8.76 -9.88 -2.59
N VAL A 122 -9.67 -10.83 -2.63
CA VAL A 122 -9.34 -12.21 -3.00
C VAL A 122 -8.82 -12.28 -4.44
N HIS A 123 -9.46 -11.55 -5.38
CA HIS A 123 -8.97 -11.43 -6.74
C HIS A 123 -7.54 -10.86 -6.80
N THR A 124 -7.25 -9.75 -6.09
CA THR A 124 -5.93 -9.13 -6.12
C THR A 124 -4.85 -10.02 -5.48
N ALA A 125 -5.20 -10.74 -4.42
CA ALA A 125 -4.30 -11.72 -3.82
C ALA A 125 -3.98 -12.88 -4.78
N LEU A 126 -4.98 -13.38 -5.51
CA LEU A 126 -4.78 -14.42 -6.54
C LEU A 126 -3.94 -13.93 -7.71
N LEU A 127 -4.13 -12.68 -8.18
CA LEU A 127 -3.30 -12.09 -9.23
C LEU A 127 -1.82 -12.07 -8.82
N ARG A 128 -1.52 -11.70 -7.58
CA ARG A 128 -0.15 -11.74 -7.04
C ARG A 128 0.43 -13.16 -7.05
N MET A 129 -0.40 -14.18 -6.87
CA MET A 129 -0.01 -15.60 -6.95
C MET A 129 0.07 -16.11 -8.41
N GLY A 130 -0.12 -15.23 -9.41
CA GLY A 130 -0.13 -15.62 -10.82
C GLY A 130 -1.42 -16.29 -11.28
N ILE A 131 -2.50 -16.19 -10.51
CA ILE A 131 -3.80 -16.83 -10.79
C ILE A 131 -4.78 -15.78 -11.31
N GLU A 132 -5.09 -15.82 -12.60
CA GLU A 132 -6.01 -14.89 -13.26
C GLU A 132 -7.46 -15.39 -13.20
N VAL A 133 -8.21 -14.87 -12.24
CA VAL A 133 -9.65 -15.15 -12.05
C VAL A 133 -10.37 -13.83 -11.82
N SER A 134 -11.47 -13.57 -12.52
CA SER A 134 -12.22 -12.32 -12.37
C SER A 134 -12.82 -12.15 -10.96
N PRO A 135 -12.99 -10.90 -10.47
CA PRO A 135 -13.63 -10.64 -9.17
C PRO A 135 -15.00 -11.32 -9.03
N ALA A 136 -15.84 -11.26 -10.08
CA ALA A 136 -17.15 -11.90 -10.08
C ALA A 136 -17.06 -13.44 -9.95
N THR A 137 -16.02 -14.05 -10.51
CA THR A 137 -15.79 -15.52 -10.36
C THR A 137 -15.31 -15.81 -8.94
N CYS A 138 -14.43 -15.00 -8.38
CA CYS A 138 -14.05 -15.09 -6.96
C CYS A 138 -15.29 -15.02 -6.05
N GLY A 139 -16.15 -14.04 -6.27
CA GLY A 139 -17.40 -13.87 -5.49
C GLY A 139 -18.32 -15.10 -5.55
N ARG A 140 -18.48 -15.71 -6.75
CA ARG A 140 -19.27 -16.94 -6.90
C ARG A 140 -18.67 -18.12 -6.15
N ILE A 141 -17.34 -18.30 -6.22
CA ILE A 141 -16.67 -19.40 -5.50
C ILE A 141 -16.73 -19.15 -4.00
N MET A 142 -16.52 -17.91 -3.56
CA MET A 142 -16.67 -17.53 -2.16
C MET A 142 -18.07 -17.81 -1.62
N ALA A 143 -19.11 -17.56 -2.42
CA ALA A 143 -20.50 -17.89 -2.06
C ALA A 143 -20.70 -19.41 -1.92
N ALA A 144 -20.20 -20.19 -2.87
CA ALA A 144 -20.25 -21.64 -2.81
C ALA A 144 -19.48 -22.20 -1.60
N ASN A 145 -18.28 -21.69 -1.32
CA ASN A 145 -17.49 -22.10 -0.15
C ASN A 145 -18.23 -21.80 1.16
N ARG A 146 -18.91 -20.66 1.27
CA ARG A 146 -19.74 -20.33 2.45
C ARG A 146 -20.82 -21.35 2.69
N GLN A 147 -21.51 -21.78 1.63
CA GLN A 147 -22.55 -22.81 1.75
C GLN A 147 -21.96 -24.17 2.13
N LEU A 148 -20.82 -24.57 1.53
CA LEU A 148 -20.20 -25.88 1.75
C LEU A 148 -19.51 -25.99 3.12
N TYR A 149 -18.91 -24.91 3.61
CA TYR A 149 -18.07 -24.93 4.80
C TYR A 149 -18.64 -24.12 5.98
N GLY A 150 -19.84 -23.57 5.87
CA GLY A 150 -20.48 -22.77 6.93
C GLY A 150 -19.74 -21.47 7.26
N LEU A 151 -19.02 -20.88 6.27
CA LEU A 151 -18.23 -19.68 6.50
C LEU A 151 -19.12 -18.44 6.61
N GLU A 152 -18.85 -17.61 7.59
CA GLU A 152 -19.59 -16.37 7.80
C GLU A 152 -19.29 -15.30 6.74
N LYS A 153 -20.27 -14.47 6.45
CA LYS A 153 -20.12 -13.27 5.62
C LYS A 153 -20.10 -12.05 6.51
N SER A 154 -19.03 -11.26 6.44
CA SER A 154 -18.98 -9.97 7.11
C SER A 154 -20.15 -9.07 6.68
N LYS A 155 -20.91 -8.57 7.65
CA LYS A 155 -22.00 -7.59 7.43
C LYS A 155 -21.36 -6.22 7.26
N ARG A 156 -21.30 -5.71 6.04
CA ARG A 156 -20.86 -4.35 5.74
C ARG A 156 -22.05 -3.40 5.76
N GLN A 157 -21.98 -2.39 6.62
CA GLN A 157 -22.93 -1.27 6.53
C GLN A 157 -22.49 -0.31 5.41
N PRO A 158 -23.41 0.15 4.55
CA PRO A 158 -23.12 1.24 3.63
C PRO A 158 -22.71 2.49 4.43
N ARG A 159 -21.67 3.16 4.00
CA ARG A 159 -21.28 4.47 4.54
C ARG A 159 -21.56 5.52 3.48
N ASP A 160 -22.07 6.66 3.89
CA ASP A 160 -22.21 7.81 3.02
C ASP A 160 -20.83 8.26 2.52
N LYS A 161 -20.80 8.74 1.28
CA LYS A 161 -19.57 9.30 0.72
C LYS A 161 -19.45 10.74 1.24
N LEU A 162 -18.58 10.92 2.21
CA LEU A 162 -18.20 12.23 2.70
C LEU A 162 -17.11 12.83 1.82
N GLU A 163 -17.11 14.14 1.70
CA GLU A 163 -16.06 14.87 1.00
C GLU A 163 -14.76 14.78 1.79
N MET A 164 -13.65 14.64 1.08
CA MET A 164 -12.32 14.50 1.66
C MET A 164 -11.53 15.78 1.37
N PRO A 165 -11.41 16.71 2.34
CA PRO A 165 -10.82 18.03 2.12
C PRO A 165 -9.34 17.97 1.70
N PHE A 166 -8.61 16.95 2.15
CA PHE A 166 -7.19 16.77 1.83
C PHE A 166 -6.94 15.79 0.68
N LYS A 167 -7.81 15.83 -0.34
CA LYS A 167 -7.61 15.06 -1.57
C LYS A 167 -6.48 15.67 -2.38
N ALA A 168 -5.37 14.95 -2.49
CA ALA A 168 -4.20 15.40 -3.25
C ALA A 168 -4.46 15.40 -4.77
N SER A 169 -4.01 16.46 -5.44
CA SER A 169 -4.03 16.62 -6.91
C SER A 169 -2.78 16.00 -7.55
N HIS A 170 -1.68 15.99 -6.85
CA HIS A 170 -0.40 15.44 -7.28
C HIS A 170 0.32 14.72 -6.14
N ARG A 171 1.42 14.02 -6.48
CA ARG A 171 2.21 13.26 -5.51
C ARG A 171 2.89 14.19 -4.53
N HIS A 172 2.92 13.77 -3.26
CA HIS A 172 3.56 14.48 -2.14
C HIS A 172 2.96 15.85 -1.80
N GLU A 173 1.79 16.21 -2.34
CA GLU A 173 1.04 17.39 -1.91
C GLU A 173 0.61 17.23 -0.44
N TYR A 174 -0.11 16.16 -0.14
CA TYR A 174 -0.53 15.84 1.22
C TYR A 174 -0.03 14.46 1.65
N TRP A 175 0.59 14.40 2.80
CA TRP A 175 0.77 13.15 3.54
C TRP A 175 -0.15 13.14 4.74
N SER A 176 -0.81 12.02 5.00
CA SER A 176 -1.57 11.78 6.22
C SER A 176 -0.75 10.94 7.19
N CYS A 177 -0.76 11.29 8.45
CA CYS A 177 -0.16 10.48 9.50
C CYS A 177 -1.16 10.23 10.61
N ASP A 178 -1.10 9.02 11.16
CA ASP A 178 -1.97 8.62 12.25
C ASP A 178 -1.40 7.41 12.99
N ILE A 179 -1.92 7.16 14.20
CA ILE A 179 -1.50 6.08 15.09
C ILE A 179 -2.71 5.22 15.42
N ARG A 180 -2.59 3.93 15.13
CA ARG A 180 -3.63 2.95 15.43
C ARG A 180 -3.20 2.05 16.59
N TYR A 181 -4.10 1.81 17.52
CA TYR A 181 -3.96 0.78 18.54
C TYR A 181 -4.43 -0.58 17.99
N ILE A 182 -3.65 -1.65 18.26
CA ILE A 182 -4.04 -3.04 17.98
C ILE A 182 -4.66 -3.62 19.25
N GLU A 183 -5.94 -3.92 19.20
CA GLU A 183 -6.75 -4.34 20.35
C GLU A 183 -6.51 -5.80 20.75
N GLU A 184 -6.30 -6.67 19.76
CA GLU A 184 -6.24 -8.13 19.97
C GLU A 184 -4.90 -8.70 19.51
N HIS A 185 -4.18 -9.34 20.40
CA HIS A 185 -2.97 -10.13 20.13
C HIS A 185 -2.74 -11.15 21.26
N LEU A 186 -1.92 -12.16 21.02
CA LEU A 186 -1.55 -13.22 21.97
C LEU A 186 -0.14 -13.02 22.56
N LEU A 187 0.38 -11.81 22.57
CA LEU A 187 1.69 -11.53 23.15
C LEU A 187 1.67 -11.85 24.66
N PRO A 188 2.72 -12.49 25.20
CA PRO A 188 2.80 -12.87 26.62
C PRO A 188 2.79 -11.67 27.59
N ASP A 189 3.33 -10.54 27.12
CA ASP A 189 3.34 -9.28 27.88
C ASP A 189 2.17 -8.39 27.39
N PRO A 190 1.26 -7.95 28.26
CA PRO A 190 0.10 -7.16 27.89
C PRO A 190 0.44 -5.71 27.50
N LYS A 191 1.63 -5.48 26.97
CA LYS A 191 2.01 -4.16 26.45
C LYS A 191 1.11 -3.74 25.29
N PRO A 192 0.70 -2.47 25.27
CA PRO A 192 -0.04 -1.94 24.13
C PRO A 192 0.80 -2.03 22.85
N VAL A 193 0.14 -2.27 21.74
CA VAL A 193 0.76 -2.34 20.42
C VAL A 193 0.15 -1.26 19.54
N TYR A 194 1.00 -0.36 19.05
CA TYR A 194 0.61 0.75 18.19
C TYR A 194 1.20 0.58 16.80
N VAL A 195 0.44 0.94 15.79
CA VAL A 195 0.91 1.08 14.41
C VAL A 195 0.95 2.55 14.06
N ILE A 196 2.13 3.07 13.82
CA ILE A 196 2.37 4.45 13.39
C ILE A 196 2.59 4.43 11.89
N THR A 197 1.83 5.20 11.13
CA THR A 197 1.87 5.14 9.67
C THR A 197 1.90 6.51 9.03
N VAL A 198 2.78 6.69 8.05
CA VAL A 198 2.83 7.83 7.14
C VAL A 198 2.34 7.39 5.76
N PHE A 199 1.37 8.08 5.24
CA PHE A 199 0.59 7.70 4.07
C PHE A 199 0.54 8.85 3.06
N GLU A 200 0.74 8.56 1.78
CA GLU A 200 0.71 9.55 0.70
C GLU A 200 -0.69 9.58 0.05
N ASN A 201 -1.32 10.76 0.06
CA ASN A 201 -2.74 10.86 -0.25
C ASN A 201 -3.08 10.69 -1.74
N PHE A 202 -2.20 11.01 -2.68
CA PHE A 202 -2.45 10.85 -4.11
C PHE A 202 -2.34 9.40 -4.58
N SER A 203 -1.20 8.77 -4.31
CA SER A 203 -0.95 7.38 -4.71
C SER A 203 -1.60 6.35 -3.79
N ARG A 204 -2.01 6.78 -2.60
CA ARG A 204 -2.47 5.87 -1.53
C ARG A 204 -1.36 4.95 -1.01
N ALA A 205 -0.10 5.32 -1.20
CA ALA A 205 1.01 4.52 -0.75
C ALA A 205 1.30 4.72 0.75
N VAL A 206 1.56 3.64 1.44
CA VAL A 206 2.18 3.68 2.77
C VAL A 206 3.67 3.90 2.58
N LEU A 207 4.14 5.09 2.94
CA LEU A 207 5.54 5.50 2.76
C LEU A 207 6.44 4.92 3.86
N ALA A 208 5.99 5.01 5.10
CA ALA A 208 6.64 4.41 6.25
C ALA A 208 5.58 3.93 7.25
N SER A 209 5.84 2.83 7.89
CA SER A 209 4.98 2.32 8.97
C SER A 209 5.81 1.48 9.93
N ALA A 210 5.53 1.59 11.22
CA ALA A 210 6.22 0.85 12.25
C ALA A 210 5.25 0.38 13.34
N ILE A 211 5.60 -0.72 14.00
CA ILE A 211 4.96 -1.18 15.23
C ILE A 211 5.80 -0.71 16.42
N SER A 212 5.14 -0.12 17.39
CA SER A 212 5.75 0.33 18.64
C SER A 212 4.94 -0.12 19.86
N ALA A 213 5.60 -0.29 20.99
CA ALA A 213 4.96 -0.47 22.29
C ALA A 213 4.51 0.86 22.92
N THR A 214 4.87 1.98 22.33
CA THR A 214 4.55 3.33 22.78
C THR A 214 4.08 4.20 21.61
N GLN A 215 3.37 5.29 21.92
CA GLN A 215 2.92 6.27 20.93
C GLN A 215 3.50 7.67 21.24
N THR A 216 4.78 7.70 21.59
CA THR A 216 5.44 8.96 21.91
C THR A 216 5.67 9.82 20.68
N GLN A 217 5.94 11.11 20.88
CA GLN A 217 6.37 11.99 19.80
C GLN A 217 7.63 11.46 19.09
N TRP A 218 8.52 10.78 19.80
CA TRP A 218 9.76 10.24 19.24
C TRP A 218 9.53 9.04 18.32
N ASP A 219 8.60 8.15 18.71
CA ASP A 219 8.18 7.04 17.84
C ASP A 219 7.62 7.57 16.51
N TYR A 220 6.75 8.57 16.62
CA TYR A 220 6.18 9.24 15.45
C TYR A 220 7.25 9.90 14.59
N LEU A 221 8.13 10.73 15.19
CA LEU A 221 9.17 11.44 14.45
C LEU A 221 10.16 10.50 13.77
N ALA A 222 10.45 9.34 14.37
CA ALA A 222 11.30 8.32 13.75
C ALA A 222 10.67 7.76 12.46
N VAL A 223 9.35 7.48 12.48
CA VAL A 223 8.63 7.00 11.29
C VAL A 223 8.54 8.09 10.22
N LEU A 224 8.24 9.31 10.61
CA LEU A 224 8.20 10.45 9.68
C LEU A 224 9.59 10.70 9.04
N ALA A 225 10.66 10.67 9.83
CA ALA A 225 12.02 10.83 9.33
C ALA A 225 12.40 9.74 8.32
N SER A 226 12.00 8.50 8.59
CA SER A 226 12.20 7.38 7.66
C SER A 226 11.48 7.63 6.32
N ALA A 227 10.25 8.14 6.36
CA ALA A 227 9.51 8.51 5.16
C ALA A 227 10.20 9.64 4.39
N ILE A 228 10.63 10.72 5.08
CA ILE A 228 11.29 11.88 4.47
C ILE A 228 12.63 11.51 3.84
N ARG A 229 13.45 10.69 4.50
CA ARG A 229 14.73 10.22 3.95
C ARG A 229 14.54 9.47 2.64
N ARG A 230 13.50 8.65 2.58
CA ARG A 230 13.27 7.78 1.41
C ARG A 230 12.53 8.47 0.28
N PHE A 231 11.61 9.38 0.58
CA PHE A 231 10.68 9.94 -0.41
C PHE A 231 10.73 11.46 -0.51
N GLY A 232 11.63 12.15 0.21
CA GLY A 232 11.62 13.62 0.32
C GLY A 232 10.49 14.12 1.23
N ALA A 233 10.37 15.42 1.39
CA ALA A 233 9.33 16.04 2.22
C ALA A 233 8.05 16.32 1.41
N PRO A 234 6.86 16.21 2.02
CA PRO A 234 5.60 16.67 1.43
C PRO A 234 5.49 18.19 1.46
N GLU A 235 4.49 18.73 0.77
CA GLU A 235 4.10 20.15 0.93
C GLU A 235 3.33 20.35 2.24
N ALA A 236 2.44 19.40 2.57
CA ALA A 236 1.68 19.47 3.79
C ALA A 236 1.53 18.08 4.46
N LEU A 237 1.41 18.12 5.78
CA LEU A 237 1.19 16.95 6.62
C LEU A 237 -0.15 17.08 7.36
N VAL A 238 -1.04 16.14 7.15
CA VAL A 238 -2.37 16.05 7.76
C VAL A 238 -2.33 15.07 8.93
N THR A 239 -2.74 15.51 10.12
CA THR A 239 -2.90 14.64 11.28
C THR A 239 -4.14 15.06 12.08
N ASP A 240 -4.52 14.24 13.05
CA ASP A 240 -5.46 14.65 14.09
C ASP A 240 -4.84 15.64 15.09
N GLY A 241 -5.57 15.93 16.16
CA GLY A 241 -5.14 16.83 17.25
C GLY A 241 -4.25 16.18 18.32
N GLY A 242 -3.71 14.98 18.08
CA GLY A 242 -2.88 14.27 19.05
C GLY A 242 -1.65 15.06 19.48
N GLY A 243 -1.32 15.03 20.77
CA GLY A 243 -0.20 15.77 21.34
C GLY A 243 1.16 15.41 20.71
N GLN A 244 1.34 14.17 20.27
CA GLN A 244 2.55 13.71 19.60
C GLN A 244 2.80 14.42 18.27
N PHE A 245 1.75 14.84 17.56
CA PHE A 245 1.82 15.54 16.27
C PHE A 245 1.95 17.06 16.40
N SER A 246 1.56 17.61 17.54
CA SER A 246 1.54 19.06 17.83
C SER A 246 2.50 19.46 18.95
N SER A 247 3.41 18.56 19.34
CA SER A 247 4.46 18.89 20.30
C SER A 247 5.38 19.98 19.76
N THR A 248 5.99 20.76 20.65
CA THR A 248 6.95 21.80 20.26
C THR A 248 8.04 21.29 19.32
N VAL A 249 8.56 20.09 19.60
CA VAL A 249 9.60 19.46 18.77
C VAL A 249 9.07 19.13 17.37
N ALA A 250 7.85 18.57 17.29
CA ALA A 250 7.24 18.26 16.00
C ALA A 250 6.97 19.53 15.17
N MET A 251 6.45 20.59 15.81
CA MET A 251 6.19 21.86 15.13
C MET A 251 7.49 22.51 14.64
N GLN A 252 8.54 22.52 15.45
CA GLN A 252 9.86 23.01 15.02
C GLN A 252 10.41 22.22 13.84
N LEU A 253 10.24 20.90 13.83
CA LEU A 253 10.65 20.05 12.71
C LEU A 253 9.90 20.42 11.43
N TYR A 254 8.58 20.61 11.50
CA TYR A 254 7.80 21.01 10.32
C TYR A 254 8.26 22.35 9.77
N ASP A 255 8.45 23.35 10.65
CA ASP A 255 8.93 24.68 10.26
C ASP A 255 10.31 24.60 9.62
N MET A 256 11.27 23.91 10.23
CA MET A 256 12.62 23.74 9.70
C MET A 256 12.65 23.03 8.34
N LEU A 257 11.75 22.07 8.14
CA LEU A 257 11.62 21.34 6.89
C LEU A 257 10.66 22.04 5.90
N GLY A 258 10.03 23.16 6.29
CA GLY A 258 9.06 23.88 5.47
C GLY A 258 7.85 23.01 5.09
N ILE A 259 7.37 22.18 6.01
CA ILE A 259 6.19 21.35 5.85
C ILE A 259 5.00 22.07 6.45
N ARG A 260 3.96 22.34 5.66
CA ARG A 260 2.74 22.94 6.16
C ARG A 260 1.97 21.93 7.01
N LYS A 261 1.64 22.31 8.25
CA LYS A 261 0.85 21.44 9.14
C LYS A 261 -0.63 21.71 8.96
N GLU A 262 -1.36 20.68 8.57
CA GLU A 262 -2.82 20.66 8.48
C GLU A 262 -3.40 19.81 9.61
N ARG A 263 -4.53 20.23 10.13
CA ARG A 263 -5.24 19.51 11.17
C ARG A 263 -6.67 19.23 10.70
N ILE A 264 -7.13 18.01 10.90
CA ILE A 264 -8.54 17.65 10.69
C ILE A 264 -9.43 18.33 11.73
N ASP A 265 -10.67 18.57 11.38
CA ASP A 265 -11.65 19.13 12.30
C ASP A 265 -11.97 18.19 13.47
N ALA A 266 -12.27 18.78 14.62
CA ALA A 266 -12.64 18.00 15.79
C ALA A 266 -13.95 17.22 15.54
N GLY A 267 -13.89 15.91 15.70
CA GLY A 267 -15.03 15.02 15.42
C GLY A 267 -15.20 14.63 13.96
N ALA A 268 -14.27 15.00 13.07
CA ALA A 268 -14.26 14.64 11.65
C ALA A 268 -13.12 13.67 11.27
N PRO A 269 -13.03 12.47 11.88
CA PRO A 269 -11.91 11.55 11.63
C PRO A 269 -11.85 11.10 10.15
N TRP A 270 -12.98 11.14 9.43
CA TRP A 270 -13.03 10.78 7.99
C TRP A 270 -12.22 11.70 7.09
N GLU A 271 -11.87 12.92 7.53
CA GLU A 271 -11.01 13.85 6.80
C GLU A 271 -9.57 13.34 6.71
N ASN A 272 -9.13 12.50 7.67
CA ASN A 272 -7.83 11.87 7.60
C ASN A 272 -7.90 10.60 6.74
N TYR A 273 -7.15 10.59 5.65
CA TYR A 273 -7.02 9.40 4.80
C TYR A 273 -6.45 8.18 5.53
N ALA A 274 -5.69 8.39 6.60
CA ALA A 274 -5.15 7.31 7.42
C ALA A 274 -6.25 6.49 8.12
N GLU A 275 -7.41 7.08 8.46
CA GLU A 275 -8.54 6.31 9.00
C GLU A 275 -9.06 5.27 8.00
N THR A 276 -9.19 5.69 6.73
CA THR A 276 -9.56 4.76 5.66
C THR A 276 -8.52 3.66 5.50
N LEU A 277 -7.23 4.01 5.58
CA LEU A 277 -6.12 3.06 5.55
C LEU A 277 -6.23 2.05 6.70
N PHE A 278 -6.44 2.52 7.93
CA PHE A 278 -6.57 1.63 9.09
C PHE A 278 -7.81 0.75 9.03
N SER A 279 -8.92 1.23 8.47
CA SER A 279 -10.08 0.39 8.16
C SER A 279 -9.74 -0.73 7.15
N ILE A 280 -8.83 -0.47 6.21
CA ILE A 280 -8.32 -1.49 5.29
C ILE A 280 -7.36 -2.43 6.02
N GLN A 281 -6.44 -1.91 6.84
CA GLN A 281 -5.51 -2.69 7.64
C GLN A 281 -6.24 -3.66 8.58
N LYS A 282 -7.27 -3.20 9.30
CA LYS A 282 -8.12 -4.06 10.13
C LYS A 282 -8.58 -5.30 9.37
N ARG A 283 -9.07 -5.12 8.16
CA ARG A 283 -9.57 -6.22 7.32
C ARG A 283 -8.48 -7.14 6.77
N LEU A 284 -7.27 -6.64 6.55
CA LEU A 284 -6.20 -7.39 5.90
C LEU A 284 -5.22 -8.02 6.89
N ALA A 285 -4.98 -7.39 8.02
CA ALA A 285 -3.89 -7.72 8.93
C ALA A 285 -4.35 -8.17 10.34
N ASP A 286 -5.52 -7.74 10.83
CA ASP A 286 -5.93 -8.04 12.21
C ASP A 286 -6.05 -9.53 12.49
N HIS A 287 -6.48 -10.32 11.52
CA HIS A 287 -6.48 -11.78 11.68
C HIS A 287 -5.07 -12.34 11.92
N ALA A 288 -4.03 -11.76 11.32
CA ALA A 288 -2.65 -12.17 11.58
C ALA A 288 -2.13 -11.59 12.90
N PHE A 289 -2.50 -10.36 13.24
CA PHE A 289 -2.14 -9.73 14.50
C PHE A 289 -2.73 -10.47 15.70
N SER A 290 -4.02 -10.82 15.65
CA SER A 290 -4.70 -11.55 16.73
C SER A 290 -4.15 -12.95 16.98
N ASN A 291 -3.45 -13.55 16.02
CA ASN A 291 -2.80 -14.85 16.18
C ASN A 291 -1.32 -14.78 16.56
N ALA A 292 -0.71 -13.59 16.54
CA ALA A 292 0.70 -13.42 16.86
C ALA A 292 0.97 -13.62 18.34
N ARG A 293 1.95 -14.47 18.66
CA ARG A 293 2.36 -14.84 20.03
C ARG A 293 3.66 -14.17 20.44
N THR A 294 4.42 -13.67 19.49
CA THR A 294 5.71 -13.03 19.73
C THR A 294 5.79 -11.69 19.03
N TRP A 295 6.65 -10.80 19.55
CA TRP A 295 6.89 -9.50 18.92
C TRP A 295 7.39 -9.61 17.47
N PRO A 296 8.34 -10.51 17.12
CA PRO A 296 8.73 -10.73 15.73
C PRO A 296 7.58 -11.17 14.82
N GLU A 297 6.65 -12.00 15.30
CA GLU A 297 5.49 -12.43 14.50
C GLU A 297 4.57 -11.25 14.16
N ILE A 298 4.30 -10.36 15.11
CA ILE A 298 3.50 -9.15 14.84
C ILE A 298 4.21 -8.21 13.86
N GLN A 299 5.54 -8.05 14.00
CA GLN A 299 6.34 -7.28 13.06
C GLN A 299 6.31 -7.88 11.65
N GLN A 300 6.45 -9.20 11.53
CA GLN A 300 6.39 -9.90 10.26
C GLN A 300 4.99 -9.78 9.62
N ALA A 301 3.93 -9.90 10.39
CA ALA A 301 2.56 -9.71 9.91
C ALA A 301 2.35 -8.28 9.38
N HIS A 302 2.87 -7.29 10.10
CA HIS A 302 2.83 -5.89 9.70
C HIS A 302 3.62 -5.62 8.42
N GLN A 303 4.84 -6.13 8.30
CA GLN A 303 5.66 -5.98 7.09
C GLN A 303 5.01 -6.63 5.89
N THR A 304 4.45 -7.82 6.06
CA THR A 304 3.71 -8.54 5.02
C THR A 304 2.49 -7.74 4.57
N TRP A 305 1.71 -7.19 5.51
CA TRP A 305 0.59 -6.32 5.18
C TRP A 305 1.04 -5.09 4.41
N TRP A 306 2.06 -4.37 4.90
CA TRP A 306 2.57 -3.14 4.28
C TRP A 306 3.03 -3.39 2.84
N HIS A 307 3.85 -4.43 2.65
CA HIS A 307 4.30 -4.82 1.31
C HIS A 307 3.11 -5.11 0.37
N ASN A 308 2.23 -6.00 0.80
CA ASN A 308 1.07 -6.42 0.00
C ASN A 308 0.15 -5.23 -0.33
N TYR A 309 -0.10 -4.36 0.66
CA TYR A 309 -0.90 -3.17 0.48
C TYR A 309 -0.36 -2.27 -0.64
N ASN A 310 0.94 -2.05 -0.69
CA ASN A 310 1.55 -1.16 -1.69
C ASN A 310 1.62 -1.77 -3.10
N VAL A 311 1.71 -3.09 -3.24
CA VAL A 311 1.87 -3.75 -4.54
C VAL A 311 0.56 -4.29 -5.13
N GLU A 312 -0.46 -4.50 -4.32
CA GLU A 312 -1.76 -4.98 -4.78
C GLU A 312 -2.56 -3.89 -5.51
N HIS A 313 -3.46 -4.31 -6.39
CA HIS A 313 -4.38 -3.39 -7.07
C HIS A 313 -5.37 -2.79 -6.08
N HIS A 314 -5.53 -1.48 -6.12
CA HIS A 314 -6.46 -0.74 -5.26
C HIS A 314 -7.73 -0.35 -6.00
N TYR A 315 -8.86 -0.47 -5.30
CA TYR A 315 -10.15 -0.03 -5.84
C TYR A 315 -10.16 1.46 -6.20
N ALA A 316 -9.43 2.30 -5.46
CA ALA A 316 -9.28 3.73 -5.75
C ALA A 316 -8.60 4.02 -7.10
N HIS A 317 -7.82 3.06 -7.62
CA HIS A 317 -7.08 3.19 -8.87
C HIS A 317 -7.65 2.35 -10.01
N ARG A 318 -8.82 1.72 -9.83
CA ARG A 318 -9.42 0.80 -10.82
C ARG A 318 -9.78 1.47 -12.15
N GLU A 319 -10.10 2.76 -12.13
CA GLU A 319 -10.53 3.53 -13.30
C GLU A 319 -9.37 4.21 -14.04
N ARG A 320 -8.14 4.05 -13.55
CA ARG A 320 -6.95 4.61 -14.21
C ARG A 320 -6.67 3.90 -15.53
N GLN A 321 -6.49 4.69 -16.57
CA GLN A 321 -6.21 4.17 -17.91
C GLN A 321 -4.72 3.99 -18.18
N ASP A 322 -3.86 4.50 -17.30
CA ASP A 322 -2.40 4.41 -17.42
C ASP A 322 -1.80 3.05 -16.97
N GLY A 323 -2.66 2.07 -16.68
CA GLY A 323 -2.27 0.73 -16.24
C GLY A 323 -1.71 0.66 -14.81
N ARG A 324 -1.69 1.77 -14.07
CA ARG A 324 -1.14 1.84 -12.71
C ARG A 324 -2.25 1.69 -11.70
N HIS A 325 -2.45 0.47 -11.24
CA HIS A 325 -3.56 0.14 -10.33
C HIS A 325 -3.14 -0.12 -8.88
N SER A 326 -1.83 -0.15 -8.58
CA SER A 326 -1.31 -0.29 -7.21
C SER A 326 -0.67 1.01 -6.71
N PRO A 327 -0.66 1.25 -5.37
CA PRO A 327 -0.04 2.44 -4.79
C PRO A 327 1.41 2.66 -5.22
N SER A 328 2.24 1.60 -5.21
CA SER A 328 3.64 1.68 -5.64
C SER A 328 3.81 2.09 -7.09
N LEU A 329 2.97 1.56 -8.00
CA LEU A 329 2.99 1.95 -9.41
C LEU A 329 2.52 3.39 -9.62
N VAL A 330 1.54 3.85 -8.83
CA VAL A 330 1.07 5.24 -8.90
C VAL A 330 2.10 6.18 -8.31
N LEU A 331 2.74 5.84 -7.19
CA LEU A 331 3.83 6.63 -6.60
C LEU A 331 5.04 6.70 -7.55
N ARG A 332 5.37 5.59 -8.22
CA ARG A 332 6.39 5.49 -9.26
C ARG A 332 7.79 5.91 -8.82
N GLY A 333 8.10 5.80 -7.53
CA GLY A 333 9.39 6.22 -6.99
C GLY A 333 9.69 7.72 -7.13
N MET A 334 8.66 8.54 -7.44
CA MET A 334 8.85 9.99 -7.47
C MET A 334 9.09 10.50 -6.07
N LEU A 335 10.01 11.44 -5.96
CA LEU A 335 10.35 12.08 -4.70
C LEU A 335 9.58 13.39 -4.55
N GLY A 336 9.24 13.70 -3.31
CA GLY A 336 8.84 15.03 -2.90
C GLY A 336 10.02 15.99 -2.88
N ARG A 337 9.91 17.08 -2.13
CA ARG A 337 10.98 18.05 -2.00
C ARG A 337 12.19 17.43 -1.30
N THR A 338 13.32 17.41 -1.99
CA THR A 338 14.57 16.84 -1.46
C THR A 338 15.05 17.69 -0.27
N ILE A 339 15.33 17.03 0.84
CA ILE A 339 15.88 17.63 2.05
C ILE A 339 17.32 17.13 2.19
N PRO A 340 18.33 18.00 2.28
CA PRO A 340 19.68 17.59 2.58
C PRO A 340 19.75 16.85 3.92
N GLU A 341 20.54 15.77 3.99
CA GLU A 341 20.63 14.96 5.22
C GLU A 341 21.07 15.78 6.44
N GLU A 342 21.94 16.75 6.25
CA GLU A 342 22.39 17.66 7.30
C GLU A 342 21.22 18.50 7.87
N VAL A 343 20.29 18.97 7.01
CA VAL A 343 19.12 19.73 7.43
C VAL A 343 18.14 18.81 8.16
N LEU A 344 17.91 17.62 7.63
CA LEU A 344 17.03 16.64 8.26
C LEU A 344 17.57 16.17 9.62
N SER A 345 18.85 15.84 9.68
CA SER A 345 19.51 15.44 10.93
C SER A 345 19.49 16.58 11.95
N ARG A 346 19.74 17.81 11.52
CA ARG A 346 19.61 18.98 12.41
C ARG A 346 18.18 19.15 12.91
N ALA A 347 17.19 19.03 12.05
CA ALA A 347 15.78 19.15 12.43
C ALA A 347 15.34 18.09 13.44
N LEU A 348 15.89 16.88 13.33
CA LEU A 348 15.55 15.74 14.20
C LEU A 348 16.31 15.72 15.53
N TYR A 349 17.57 16.12 15.51
CA TYR A 349 18.47 15.91 16.64
C TYR A 349 18.97 17.20 17.30
N ALA A 350 18.81 18.36 16.65
CA ALA A 350 19.19 19.62 17.24
C ALA A 350 18.24 19.99 18.37
N THR A 351 18.80 20.34 19.50
CA THR A 351 18.04 20.89 20.62
C THR A 351 18.20 22.40 20.61
N GLN A 352 17.08 23.11 20.51
CA GLN A 352 17.05 24.56 20.58
C GLN A 352 16.73 25.03 22.01
N PHE A 353 17.48 25.98 22.48
CA PHE A 353 17.23 26.67 23.76
C PHE A 353 17.17 28.16 23.52
N THR A 354 16.13 28.79 23.99
CA THR A 354 16.00 30.24 23.99
C THR A 354 16.71 30.82 25.21
N ARG A 355 17.56 31.80 25.02
CA ARG A 355 18.35 32.48 26.05
C ARG A 355 18.51 33.94 25.71
N HIS A 356 18.76 34.77 26.74
CA HIS A 356 19.11 36.18 26.56
C HIS A 356 20.61 36.39 26.63
N LEU A 357 21.12 37.25 25.79
CA LEU A 357 22.49 37.73 25.85
C LEU A 357 22.66 38.67 27.05
N ASP A 358 23.75 38.52 27.76
CA ASP A 358 24.09 39.44 28.82
C ASP A 358 24.66 40.76 28.24
N LYS A 359 24.91 41.75 29.11
CA LYS A 359 25.41 43.09 28.68
C LYS A 359 26.74 43.06 27.93
N TYR A 360 27.43 41.94 27.93
CA TYR A 360 28.69 41.72 27.21
C TYR A 360 28.51 40.84 25.96
N GLY A 361 27.28 40.50 25.59
CA GLY A 361 27.00 39.67 24.44
C GLY A 361 27.21 38.17 24.66
N TYR A 362 27.26 37.71 25.91
CA TYR A 362 27.38 36.25 26.23
C TYR A 362 26.03 35.66 26.62
N VAL A 363 25.82 34.42 26.23
CA VAL A 363 24.73 33.62 26.67
C VAL A 363 25.22 32.57 27.72
N ARG A 364 24.45 32.38 28.77
CA ARG A 364 24.67 31.30 29.74
C ARG A 364 23.95 30.06 29.29
N PHE A 365 24.71 28.97 29.10
CA PHE A 365 24.15 27.68 28.77
C PHE A 365 24.88 26.59 29.57
N LYS A 366 24.14 25.86 30.42
CA LYS A 366 24.72 24.92 31.40
C LYS A 366 25.69 25.68 32.35
N HIS A 367 26.89 25.18 32.51
CA HIS A 367 27.93 25.81 33.36
C HIS A 367 28.92 26.66 32.54
N TRP A 368 28.57 26.98 31.30
CA TRP A 368 29.42 27.71 30.38
C TRP A 368 28.80 29.04 29.97
N ARG A 369 29.65 29.97 29.59
CA ARG A 369 29.28 31.21 28.92
C ARG A 369 29.82 31.15 27.49
N PHE A 370 28.99 31.39 26.53
CA PHE A 370 29.30 31.39 25.12
C PHE A 370 29.10 32.79 24.57
N TYR A 371 30.04 33.30 23.83
CA TYR A 371 29.91 34.56 23.16
C TYR A 371 28.94 34.47 21.98
N GLY A 372 27.96 35.30 21.91
CA GLY A 372 27.11 35.48 20.75
C GLY A 372 27.51 36.75 20.00
N GLU A 373 26.97 37.91 20.39
CA GLU A 373 27.34 39.21 19.83
C GLU A 373 27.04 40.34 20.81
N ASN A 374 28.01 41.21 21.06
CA ASN A 374 27.84 42.31 22.02
C ASN A 374 26.80 43.33 21.54
N GLY A 375 26.74 43.59 20.23
CA GLY A 375 25.74 44.53 19.66
C GLY A 375 24.28 44.10 19.88
N LEU A 376 24.06 42.87 20.34
CA LEU A 376 22.76 42.27 20.65
C LEU A 376 22.54 42.07 22.15
N ALA A 377 23.24 42.85 23.00
CA ALA A 377 23.10 42.73 24.46
C ALA A 377 21.63 42.88 24.89
N GLY A 378 21.13 41.94 25.70
CA GLY A 378 19.75 41.92 26.17
C GLY A 378 18.77 41.20 25.24
N GLU A 379 19.13 40.98 23.98
CA GLU A 379 18.28 40.31 22.98
C GLU A 379 18.16 38.81 23.25
N GLU A 380 17.04 38.28 22.79
CA GLU A 380 16.76 36.84 22.86
C GLU A 380 17.43 36.11 21.68
N VAL A 381 18.21 35.08 21.98
CA VAL A 381 18.93 34.29 20.98
C VAL A 381 18.60 32.79 21.12
N SER A 382 18.70 32.09 20.03
CA SER A 382 18.59 30.62 19.98
C SER A 382 19.96 29.97 20.14
N VAL A 383 20.07 29.07 21.10
CA VAL A 383 21.25 28.21 21.29
C VAL A 383 20.91 26.82 20.76
N TRP A 384 21.56 26.45 19.69
CA TRP A 384 21.39 25.14 19.05
C TRP A 384 22.52 24.20 19.46
N VAL A 385 22.18 22.97 19.86
CA VAL A 385 23.14 21.90 20.15
C VAL A 385 22.84 20.72 19.23
N TYR A 386 23.81 20.35 18.40
CA TYR A 386 23.65 19.29 17.41
C TYR A 386 25.03 18.66 17.09
N GLU A 387 25.13 17.33 17.14
CA GLU A 387 26.34 16.54 16.80
C GLU A 387 27.67 17.09 17.32
N GLY A 388 27.69 17.47 18.58
CA GLY A 388 28.90 18.07 19.16
C GLY A 388 29.20 19.48 18.72
N THR A 389 28.29 20.15 18.03
CA THR A 389 28.35 21.57 17.68
C THR A 389 27.32 22.35 18.47
N LEU A 390 27.74 23.48 19.06
CA LEU A 390 26.85 24.48 19.65
C LEU A 390 26.89 25.72 18.76
N LYS A 391 25.70 26.18 18.34
CA LYS A 391 25.52 27.37 17.50
C LYS A 391 24.65 28.38 18.22
N ILE A 392 25.06 29.63 18.23
CA ILE A 392 24.22 30.74 18.70
C ILE A 392 23.68 31.48 17.49
N GLU A 393 22.39 31.79 17.50
CA GLU A 393 21.68 32.36 16.36
C GLU A 393 20.67 33.43 16.81
N TYR A 394 20.61 34.52 16.08
CA TYR A 394 19.64 35.59 16.26
C TYR A 394 18.88 35.81 14.93
N GLN A 395 17.55 35.74 14.96
CA GLN A 395 16.69 35.92 13.76
C GLN A 395 17.20 35.15 12.53
N ALA A 396 17.49 33.83 12.70
CA ALA A 396 18.05 32.96 11.68
C ALA A 396 19.48 33.29 11.21
N THR A 397 20.13 34.29 11.76
CA THR A 397 21.54 34.63 11.48
C THR A 397 22.44 33.98 12.52
N ALA A 398 23.40 33.16 12.07
CA ALA A 398 24.37 32.56 12.95
C ALA A 398 25.34 33.62 13.47
N LEU A 399 25.59 33.65 14.78
CA LEU A 399 26.50 34.56 15.45
C LEU A 399 27.84 33.90 15.75
N SER A 400 27.78 32.69 16.32
CA SER A 400 28.99 31.92 16.69
C SER A 400 28.76 30.43 16.69
N LEU A 401 29.86 29.67 16.54
CA LEU A 401 29.91 28.22 16.50
C LEU A 401 30.99 27.72 17.47
N TYR A 402 30.71 26.60 18.14
CA TYR A 402 31.60 25.94 19.07
C TYR A 402 31.56 24.44 18.89
N SER A 403 32.68 23.75 18.97
CA SER A 403 32.72 22.30 19.11
C SER A 403 32.59 21.96 20.58
N VAL A 404 31.57 21.17 20.95
CA VAL A 404 31.27 20.80 22.34
C VAL A 404 31.26 19.29 22.50
N ARG A 405 31.83 18.80 23.61
CA ARG A 405 31.69 17.40 24.00
C ARG A 405 30.66 17.31 25.12
N LEU A 406 29.67 16.44 24.92
CA LEU A 406 28.64 16.16 25.89
C LEU A 406 28.98 14.88 26.67
N SER A 407 28.76 14.89 27.97
CA SER A 407 28.75 13.66 28.79
C SER A 407 27.44 12.89 28.62
N PRO A 408 27.33 11.61 29.07
CA PRO A 408 26.09 10.87 29.08
C PRO A 408 24.95 11.62 29.80
N ASP A 409 25.27 12.42 30.82
CA ASP A 409 24.33 13.27 31.57
C ASP A 409 24.04 14.60 30.86
N GLN A 410 24.39 14.71 29.57
CA GLN A 410 24.20 15.90 28.76
C GLN A 410 24.85 17.18 29.30
N GLN A 411 25.88 17.07 30.11
CA GLN A 411 26.70 18.19 30.52
C GLN A 411 27.78 18.46 29.49
N ILE A 412 28.10 19.73 29.27
CA ILE A 412 29.22 20.12 28.39
C ILE A 412 30.52 19.96 29.17
N THR A 413 31.33 18.97 28.78
CA THR A 413 32.61 18.66 29.43
C THR A 413 33.77 19.41 28.80
N GLU A 414 33.68 19.70 27.52
CA GLU A 414 34.76 20.35 26.76
C GLU A 414 34.19 21.27 25.69
N VAL A 415 34.83 22.40 25.47
CA VAL A 415 34.53 23.36 24.38
C VAL A 415 35.81 23.65 23.60
N LYS A 416 35.73 23.45 22.28
CA LYS A 416 36.85 23.67 21.35
C LYS A 416 36.41 24.48 20.13
N ASN A 417 37.38 24.89 19.33
CA ASN A 417 37.22 25.52 18.01
C ASN A 417 36.16 26.65 18.01
N PRO A 418 36.26 27.63 18.90
CA PRO A 418 35.36 28.75 18.88
C PRO A 418 35.51 29.49 17.55
N ARG A 419 34.38 29.73 16.89
CA ARG A 419 34.33 30.44 15.61
C ARG A 419 33.25 31.51 15.68
N ARG A 420 33.66 32.75 15.53
CA ARG A 420 32.75 33.89 15.36
C ARG A 420 32.37 34.01 13.88
N ILE A 421 31.12 34.37 13.65
CA ILE A 421 30.61 34.69 12.30
C ILE A 421 30.46 36.19 12.24
N GLU A 422 31.02 36.80 11.21
CA GLU A 422 30.87 38.26 11.00
C GLU A 422 29.43 38.57 10.63
N THR A 423 28.83 39.51 11.36
CA THR A 423 27.47 39.95 11.15
C THR A 423 27.36 41.47 11.22
N HIS A 424 26.31 42.03 10.66
CA HIS A 424 26.02 43.47 10.76
C HIS A 424 25.59 43.93 12.16
N PHE A 425 25.39 42.99 13.09
CA PHE A 425 25.06 43.27 14.50
C PHE A 425 26.28 43.61 15.35
N ARG A 426 27.47 43.62 14.77
CA ARG A 426 28.70 43.93 15.50
C ARG A 426 28.67 45.32 16.09
N SER A 427 28.99 45.43 17.38
CA SER A 427 29.13 46.75 18.01
C SER A 427 30.36 47.48 17.50
N PRO A 428 30.24 48.72 16.99
CA PRO A 428 31.38 49.51 16.53
C PRO A 428 32.45 49.76 17.60
N GLN A 429 32.09 49.69 18.89
CA GLN A 429 33.03 49.85 20.00
C GLN A 429 34.11 48.75 20.04
N LEU A 430 33.81 47.56 19.54
CA LEU A 430 34.77 46.44 19.52
C LEU A 430 35.89 46.64 18.51
N ASP A 431 35.69 47.43 17.48
CA ASP A 431 36.69 47.74 16.47
C ASP A 431 37.81 48.63 17.01
N LEU A 432 37.54 49.36 18.06
CA LEU A 432 38.53 50.23 18.74
C LEU A 432 39.60 49.43 19.48
N TRP A 433 39.32 48.17 19.90
CA TRP A 433 40.21 47.40 20.77
C TRP A 433 41.14 46.45 20.01
N ARG A 434 40.99 46.33 18.68
CA ARG A 434 41.80 45.44 17.82
C ARG A 434 42.08 44.06 18.41
N LEU A 435 41.12 43.52 19.16
CA LEU A 435 41.24 42.20 19.70
C LEU A 435 41.06 41.16 18.59
N SER A 436 41.87 40.13 18.58
CA SER A 436 41.71 39.02 17.64
C SER A 436 40.37 38.31 17.95
N ASP A 437 39.74 37.73 16.92
CA ASP A 437 38.49 37.00 17.09
C ASP A 437 38.59 35.84 18.08
N THR A 438 39.80 35.30 18.25
CA THR A 438 40.09 34.24 19.20
C THR A 438 40.18 34.68 20.64
N GLU A 439 40.59 35.90 20.93
CA GLU A 439 40.73 36.41 22.32
C GLU A 439 39.40 36.57 23.00
N TRP A 440 38.34 36.97 22.28
CA TRP A 440 36.98 37.07 22.81
C TRP A 440 36.41 35.69 23.18
N LEU A 441 36.75 34.71 22.41
CA LEU A 441 36.23 33.32 22.55
C LEU A 441 37.04 32.52 23.57
N LEU A 442 38.32 32.84 23.78
CA LEU A 442 39.19 32.29 24.83
C LEU A 442 38.81 32.76 26.25
N ALA A 443 38.00 33.83 26.38
CA ALA A 443 37.44 34.26 27.67
C ALA A 443 36.31 33.40 28.19
N LEU A 444 35.99 32.25 27.55
CA LEU A 444 35.02 31.28 28.01
C LEU A 444 35.53 30.57 29.29
N ARG A 445 35.24 31.16 30.41
CA ARG A 445 35.54 30.55 31.73
C ARG A 445 34.35 29.72 32.19
N ARG A 446 34.64 28.53 32.71
CA ARG A 446 33.65 27.75 33.47
C ARG A 446 33.24 28.62 34.68
N PRO A 447 31.98 29.01 34.82
CA PRO A 447 31.57 29.79 35.99
C PRO A 447 31.81 28.96 37.24
N GLU A 448 32.44 29.58 38.26
CA GLU A 448 32.55 28.94 39.60
C GLU A 448 31.14 28.61 40.10
N PRO A 449 30.95 27.41 40.66
CA PRO A 449 29.65 27.04 41.22
C PRO A 449 29.31 28.02 42.35
N GLY A 450 28.42 28.95 42.05
CA GLY A 450 27.83 29.82 43.07
C GLY A 450 27.05 29.01 44.10
N PRO A 451 26.77 29.56 45.29
CA PRO A 451 26.06 28.83 46.35
C PRO A 451 24.74 28.30 45.76
N ARG A 452 24.51 26.99 45.95
CA ARG A 452 23.33 26.27 45.47
C ARG A 452 22.05 26.95 45.94
N LYS A 453 21.42 27.75 45.09
CA LYS A 453 19.99 28.02 45.21
C LYS A 453 19.26 26.72 44.95
N GLN A 454 18.38 26.32 45.85
CA GLN A 454 17.59 25.09 45.72
C GLN A 454 17.00 24.97 44.32
N ALA A 455 17.27 23.85 43.68
CA ALA A 455 16.86 23.58 42.34
C ALA A 455 15.34 23.59 42.24
N SER A 456 14.79 24.54 41.51
CA SER A 456 13.47 24.39 40.92
C SER A 456 13.47 23.10 40.10
N LYS A 457 12.44 22.26 40.26
CA LYS A 457 12.27 20.97 39.58
C LYS A 457 12.69 21.05 38.13
N ILE A 458 13.85 20.48 37.84
CA ILE A 458 14.30 20.30 36.44
C ILE A 458 13.41 19.24 35.85
N VAL A 459 12.61 19.61 34.88
CA VAL A 459 11.93 18.64 34.00
C VAL A 459 13.04 17.82 33.31
N PRO A 460 13.09 16.50 33.49
CA PRO A 460 14.13 15.70 32.88
C PRO A 460 14.10 15.92 31.34
N LEU A 461 15.23 16.28 30.78
CA LEU A 461 15.40 16.25 29.33
C LEU A 461 15.07 14.84 28.84
N ALA A 462 14.20 14.75 27.84
CA ALA A 462 13.85 13.48 27.23
C ALA A 462 15.12 12.69 26.88
N ARG A 463 15.17 11.44 27.31
CA ARG A 463 16.23 10.51 26.91
C ARG A 463 16.25 10.42 25.39
N GLN A 464 17.37 10.73 24.79
CA GLN A 464 17.61 10.30 23.40
C GLN A 464 17.60 8.78 23.42
N LEU A 465 16.50 8.19 22.98
CA LEU A 465 16.46 6.77 22.73
C LEU A 465 17.32 6.49 21.48
N PRO A 466 18.21 5.49 21.51
CA PRO A 466 18.86 5.05 20.30
C PRO A 466 17.74 4.62 19.32
N LEU A 467 17.74 5.24 18.15
CA LEU A 467 16.86 4.79 17.06
C LEU A 467 17.17 3.32 16.78
N PRO A 468 16.16 2.47 16.59
CA PRO A 468 16.42 1.12 16.11
C PRO A 468 17.17 1.23 14.80
N ILE A 469 18.39 0.72 14.76
CA ILE A 469 19.19 0.60 13.53
C ILE A 469 18.42 -0.39 12.66
N PHE A 470 17.69 0.12 11.69
CA PHE A 470 17.13 -0.73 10.64
C PHE A 470 18.31 -1.26 9.84
N GLY A 471 18.64 -2.52 10.08
CA GLY A 471 19.67 -3.22 9.34
C GLY A 471 19.38 -3.07 7.85
N ALA A 472 20.34 -2.50 7.14
CA ALA A 472 20.40 -2.58 5.71
C ALA A 472 20.62 -4.06 5.36
N THR A 473 19.56 -4.72 4.94
CA THR A 473 19.67 -5.95 4.16
C THR A 473 19.37 -5.60 2.72
N GLY A 474 20.33 -5.89 1.87
CA GLY A 474 20.45 -5.60 0.46
C GLY A 474 19.29 -6.03 -0.44
#